data_ff7c4feb9940e74d7a04b0872f58988e
#
_entry.id   ff7c4feb9940e74d7a04b0872f58988e
#
_cell.length_a   1.000
_cell.length_b   1.000
_cell.length_c   1.000
_cell.angle_alpha   90.00
_cell.angle_beta   90.00
_cell.angle_gamma   90.00
#
_symmetry.space_group_name_H-M   'P 1'
#
loop_
_entity.id
_entity.type
_entity.pdbx_description
1 polymer ?
#
loop_
_entity_poly.entity_id
_entity_poly.type
_entity_poly.pdbx_seq_one_letter_code
_entity_poly.pdbx_strand_id
1 'polypeptide(L)'
;MSTIKSTVLLCFVFISIVLVMFVISVIRVPQLSVEEMRSKGVFILPRPRDIAEFELRDHTGASFDRANFEGRWSFVFFGFVSCPDVCPTSMAVLGTVDRQLQSGDSELAEQFQGILVSVGRDRDSLATLGAYATAFSPRFLGVTGPREDLVELTTQVNVAFAKVPLAEALTQRTQNTEALADAYTVDHTGNIVIINPRGHYHGFIKLPHDAETIRLTYQTLAAQF
;
A
#
# COMPACT_ATOMS: atom_id res chain seq x y z
N MET A 1 -7.52 -20.28 61.24
CA MET A 1 -8.05 -20.73 59.92
C MET A 1 -8.46 -19.63 58.97
N SER A 2 -8.71 -18.41 59.42
CA SER A 2 -9.07 -17.25 58.58
C SER A 2 -7.90 -16.76 57.72
N THR A 3 -6.69 -16.62 58.28
CA THR A 3 -5.49 -16.12 57.63
C THR A 3 -5.02 -16.98 56.45
N ILE A 4 -5.04 -18.29 56.55
CA ILE A 4 -4.64 -19.20 55.46
C ILE A 4 -5.60 -19.07 54.27
N LYS A 5 -6.93 -19.03 54.49
CA LYS A 5 -7.92 -18.84 53.43
C LYS A 5 -7.75 -17.51 52.76
N SER A 6 -7.44 -16.43 53.49
CA SER A 6 -7.17 -15.11 52.93
C SER A 6 -5.91 -15.08 52.09
N THR A 7 -4.83 -15.73 52.55
CA THR A 7 -3.59 -15.84 51.80
C THR A 7 -3.77 -16.62 50.48
N VAL A 8 -4.48 -17.75 50.53
CA VAL A 8 -4.78 -18.56 49.37
C VAL A 8 -5.60 -17.77 48.33
N LEU A 9 -6.64 -17.06 48.82
CA LEU A 9 -7.45 -16.20 47.93
C LEU A 9 -6.59 -15.11 47.26
N LEU A 10 -5.69 -14.47 48.01
CA LEU A 10 -4.79 -13.43 47.52
C LEU A 10 -3.84 -13.96 46.43
N CYS A 11 -3.32 -15.18 46.65
CA CYS A 11 -2.46 -15.85 45.65
C CYS A 11 -3.25 -16.16 44.37
N PHE A 12 -4.49 -16.62 44.46
CA PHE A 12 -5.34 -16.87 43.28
C PHE A 12 -5.62 -15.58 42.50
N VAL A 13 -5.97 -14.49 43.17
CA VAL A 13 -6.20 -13.19 42.57
C VAL A 13 -4.95 -12.69 41.86
N PHE A 14 -3.79 -12.81 42.52
CA PHE A 14 -2.50 -12.42 41.93
C PHE A 14 -2.19 -13.23 40.67
N ILE A 15 -2.32 -14.56 40.71
CA ILE A 15 -2.09 -15.44 39.56
C ILE A 15 -3.05 -15.08 38.41
N SER A 16 -4.32 -14.84 38.72
CA SER A 16 -5.31 -14.45 37.70
C SER A 16 -4.95 -13.13 37.04
N ILE A 17 -4.52 -12.13 37.79
CA ILE A 17 -4.06 -10.84 37.24
C ILE A 17 -2.84 -11.03 36.33
N VAL A 18 -1.86 -11.82 36.76
CA VAL A 18 -0.65 -12.10 35.97
C VAL A 18 -1.01 -12.84 34.67
N LEU A 19 -1.91 -13.83 34.74
CA LEU A 19 -2.39 -14.54 33.56
C LEU A 19 -3.14 -13.62 32.58
N VAL A 20 -4.01 -12.76 33.08
CA VAL A 20 -4.72 -11.78 32.26
C VAL A 20 -3.74 -10.80 31.62
N MET A 21 -2.77 -10.27 32.35
CA MET A 21 -1.73 -9.40 31.82
C MET A 21 -0.88 -10.12 30.77
N PHE A 22 -0.54 -11.38 30.99
CA PHE A 22 0.21 -12.20 30.05
C PHE A 22 -0.58 -12.42 28.76
N VAL A 23 -1.85 -12.80 28.86
CA VAL A 23 -2.74 -12.98 27.70
C VAL A 23 -2.89 -11.69 26.91
N ILE A 24 -3.12 -10.55 27.59
CA ILE A 24 -3.17 -9.23 26.93
C ILE A 24 -1.86 -8.92 26.22
N SER A 25 -0.71 -9.23 26.85
CA SER A 25 0.62 -8.98 26.26
C SER A 25 0.88 -9.82 24.99
N VAL A 26 0.40 -11.06 24.97
CA VAL A 26 0.55 -11.97 23.81
C VAL A 26 -0.39 -11.60 22.66
N ILE A 27 -1.60 -11.11 22.99
CA ILE A 27 -2.62 -10.74 21.99
C ILE A 27 -2.33 -9.36 21.36
N ARG A 28 -1.57 -8.50 22.06
CA ARG A 28 -1.24 -7.18 21.49
C ARG A 28 -0.41 -7.33 20.23
N VAL A 29 -0.94 -6.83 19.12
CA VAL A 29 -0.19 -6.69 17.88
C VAL A 29 0.99 -5.75 18.11
N PRO A 30 2.23 -6.13 17.76
CA PRO A 30 3.38 -5.25 17.84
C PRO A 30 3.11 -3.96 17.06
N GLN A 31 3.21 -2.82 17.71
CA GLN A 31 3.09 -1.52 17.05
C GLN A 31 4.48 -0.98 16.76
N LEU A 32 4.69 -0.51 15.55
CA LEU A 32 5.93 0.14 15.14
C LEU A 32 5.96 1.59 15.62
N SER A 33 7.04 1.99 16.25
CA SER A 33 7.31 3.41 16.50
C SER A 33 7.60 4.14 15.18
N VAL A 34 7.43 5.47 15.17
CA VAL A 34 7.74 6.29 13.98
C VAL A 34 9.19 6.14 13.54
N GLU A 35 10.11 5.97 14.48
CA GLU A 35 11.53 5.78 14.18
C GLU A 35 11.80 4.40 13.57
N GLU A 36 11.18 3.35 14.08
CA GLU A 36 11.25 2.02 13.48
C GLU A 36 10.64 1.99 12.07
N MET A 37 9.48 2.64 11.85
CA MET A 37 8.91 2.79 10.52
C MET A 37 9.90 3.47 9.59
N ARG A 38 10.50 4.58 10.01
CA ARG A 38 11.46 5.34 9.20
C ARG A 38 12.71 4.53 8.87
N SER A 39 13.25 3.77 9.82
CA SER A 39 14.41 2.89 9.59
C SER A 39 14.12 1.77 8.58
N LYS A 40 12.83 1.38 8.44
CA LYS A 40 12.33 0.40 7.47
C LYS A 40 11.84 1.02 6.15
N GLY A 41 12.12 2.31 5.92
CA GLY A 41 11.73 3.00 4.69
C GLY A 41 10.29 3.50 4.64
N VAL A 42 9.57 3.47 5.76
CA VAL A 42 8.20 3.98 5.88
C VAL A 42 8.22 5.42 6.42
N PHE A 43 7.60 6.33 5.69
CA PHE A 43 7.58 7.75 6.01
C PHE A 43 6.13 8.22 6.20
N ILE A 44 5.75 8.47 7.44
CA ILE A 44 4.43 8.98 7.78
C ILE A 44 4.52 10.51 7.91
N LEU A 45 3.58 11.20 7.29
CA LEU A 45 3.49 12.66 7.37
C LEU A 45 2.99 13.09 8.75
N PRO A 46 3.63 14.08 9.39
CA PRO A 46 3.17 14.61 10.67
C PRO A 46 1.74 15.17 10.62
N ARG A 47 1.33 15.65 9.44
CA ARG A 47 -0.03 16.06 9.12
C ARG A 47 -0.38 15.49 7.76
N PRO A 48 -1.38 14.58 7.69
CA PRO A 48 -1.91 14.12 6.41
C PRO A 48 -2.39 15.30 5.57
N ARG A 49 -2.23 15.22 4.25
CA ARG A 49 -2.61 16.29 3.32
C ARG A 49 -3.86 15.88 2.55
N ASP A 50 -4.77 16.81 2.40
CA ASP A 50 -5.92 16.66 1.53
C ASP A 50 -5.47 16.38 0.09
N ILE A 51 -6.24 15.57 -0.61
CA ILE A 51 -6.10 15.32 -2.04
C ILE A 51 -7.25 16.08 -2.71
N ALA A 52 -6.93 16.99 -3.65
CA ALA A 52 -7.93 17.69 -4.43
C ALA A 52 -8.62 16.73 -5.42
N GLU A 53 -9.72 17.18 -5.99
CA GLU A 53 -10.52 16.40 -6.94
C GLU A 53 -9.70 16.02 -8.19
N PHE A 54 -9.95 14.80 -8.65
CA PHE A 54 -9.43 14.23 -9.90
C PHE A 54 -10.48 13.23 -10.43
N GLU A 55 -10.45 12.91 -11.69
CA GLU A 55 -11.38 11.94 -12.29
C GLU A 55 -10.62 10.87 -13.08
N LEU A 56 -10.54 9.68 -12.51
CA LEU A 56 -9.98 8.49 -13.14
C LEU A 56 -11.08 7.44 -13.37
N ARG A 57 -10.69 6.27 -13.88
CA ARG A 57 -11.57 5.12 -14.02
C ARG A 57 -10.90 3.89 -13.46
N ASP A 58 -11.67 3.05 -12.77
CA ASP A 58 -11.20 1.73 -12.39
C ASP A 58 -11.28 0.74 -13.57
N HIS A 59 -10.76 -0.44 -13.39
CA HIS A 59 -10.70 -1.49 -14.40
C HIS A 59 -12.08 -2.04 -14.81
N THR A 60 -13.14 -1.76 -14.04
CA THR A 60 -14.53 -2.09 -14.40
C THR A 60 -15.17 -1.03 -15.26
N GLY A 61 -14.52 0.12 -15.43
CA GLY A 61 -15.02 1.29 -16.14
C GLY A 61 -15.80 2.28 -15.25
N ALA A 62 -15.94 1.99 -13.95
CA ALA A 62 -16.57 2.91 -13.02
C ALA A 62 -15.68 4.15 -12.77
N SER A 63 -16.30 5.28 -12.41
CA SER A 63 -15.59 6.48 -12.00
C SER A 63 -14.76 6.19 -10.74
N PHE A 64 -13.53 6.67 -10.71
CA PHE A 64 -12.63 6.59 -9.58
C PHE A 64 -12.11 7.99 -9.25
N ASP A 65 -12.51 8.48 -8.11
CA ASP A 65 -12.20 9.82 -7.62
C ASP A 65 -11.74 9.78 -6.15
N ARG A 66 -11.61 10.93 -5.54
CA ARG A 66 -11.21 11.07 -4.13
C ARG A 66 -12.08 10.26 -3.16
N ALA A 67 -13.40 10.18 -3.41
CA ALA A 67 -14.33 9.47 -2.53
C ALA A 67 -14.06 7.97 -2.48
N ASN A 68 -13.44 7.38 -3.49
CA ASN A 68 -13.05 5.97 -3.51
C ASN A 68 -11.95 5.61 -2.51
N PHE A 69 -11.25 6.60 -1.96
CA PHE A 69 -10.29 6.42 -0.87
C PHE A 69 -10.95 6.43 0.52
N GLU A 70 -12.18 6.93 0.64
CA GLU A 70 -12.84 7.08 1.93
C GLU A 70 -13.26 5.73 2.53
N GLY A 71 -13.17 5.63 3.86
CA GLY A 71 -13.55 4.44 4.62
C GLY A 71 -12.52 3.30 4.59
N ARG A 72 -11.42 3.43 3.84
CA ARG A 72 -10.37 2.40 3.72
C ARG A 72 -8.98 3.00 3.76
N TRP A 73 -8.02 2.19 4.22
CA TRP A 73 -6.61 2.47 4.05
C TRP A 73 -6.18 2.00 2.66
N SER A 74 -5.77 2.93 1.81
CA SER A 74 -5.35 2.63 0.43
C SER A 74 -3.84 2.65 0.31
N PHE A 75 -3.28 1.54 -0.17
CA PHE A 75 -1.88 1.38 -0.52
C PHE A 75 -1.77 1.45 -2.05
N VAL A 76 -1.37 2.61 -2.54
CA VAL A 76 -1.41 2.96 -3.96
C VAL A 76 -0.02 2.85 -4.56
N PHE A 77 0.13 2.00 -5.55
CA PHE A 77 1.34 1.90 -6.34
C PHE A 77 1.10 2.49 -7.73
N PHE A 78 2.00 3.37 -8.16
CA PHE A 78 1.97 3.95 -9.49
C PHE A 78 2.92 3.17 -10.38
N GLY A 79 2.41 2.63 -11.49
CA GLY A 79 3.19 1.74 -12.35
C GLY A 79 2.53 1.51 -13.69
N PHE A 80 2.82 0.39 -14.35
CA PHE A 80 2.23 -0.02 -15.62
C PHE A 80 2.35 -1.53 -15.80
N VAL A 81 1.42 -2.12 -16.60
CA VAL A 81 1.30 -3.58 -16.74
C VAL A 81 2.54 -4.25 -17.32
N SER A 82 3.19 -3.61 -18.30
CA SER A 82 4.39 -4.16 -18.95
C SER A 82 5.71 -3.81 -18.26
N CYS A 83 5.68 -3.36 -17.01
CA CYS A 83 6.88 -3.15 -16.20
C CYS A 83 7.53 -4.52 -15.86
N PRO A 84 8.84 -4.70 -16.14
CA PRO A 84 9.45 -6.02 -16.04
C PRO A 84 9.88 -6.42 -14.62
N ASP A 85 9.92 -5.51 -13.66
CA ASP A 85 10.60 -5.75 -12.37
C ASP A 85 9.84 -5.18 -11.16
N VAL A 86 9.88 -3.88 -10.95
CA VAL A 86 9.42 -3.24 -9.71
C VAL A 86 7.91 -3.38 -9.51
N CYS A 87 7.10 -3.24 -10.58
CA CYS A 87 5.65 -3.28 -10.47
C CYS A 87 5.13 -4.65 -10.03
N PRO A 88 5.49 -5.79 -10.68
CA PRO A 88 5.02 -7.09 -10.24
C PRO A 88 5.52 -7.43 -8.83
N THR A 89 6.75 -7.06 -8.48
CA THR A 89 7.30 -7.29 -7.14
C THR A 89 6.52 -6.53 -6.07
N SER A 90 6.24 -5.25 -6.28
CA SER A 90 5.50 -4.40 -5.33
C SER A 90 4.05 -4.87 -5.16
N MET A 91 3.38 -5.20 -6.26
CA MET A 91 2.02 -5.72 -6.21
C MET A 91 1.94 -7.10 -5.56
N ALA A 92 2.93 -7.98 -5.76
CA ALA A 92 3.00 -9.28 -5.10
C ALA A 92 3.19 -9.14 -3.58
N VAL A 93 3.98 -8.17 -3.14
CA VAL A 93 4.14 -7.83 -1.72
C VAL A 93 2.81 -7.37 -1.14
N LEU A 94 2.10 -6.44 -1.78
CA LEU A 94 0.76 -6.00 -1.33
C LEU A 94 -0.24 -7.16 -1.30
N GLY A 95 -0.25 -8.03 -2.31
CA GLY A 95 -1.09 -9.22 -2.34
C GLY A 95 -0.76 -10.21 -1.22
N THR A 96 0.48 -10.28 -0.79
CA THR A 96 0.89 -11.08 0.37
C THR A 96 0.36 -10.50 1.67
N VAL A 97 0.44 -9.17 1.84
CA VAL A 97 -0.17 -8.46 2.98
C VAL A 97 -1.66 -8.72 3.04
N ASP A 98 -2.37 -8.57 1.92
CA ASP A 98 -3.80 -8.81 1.85
C ASP A 98 -4.19 -10.24 2.28
N ARG A 99 -3.49 -11.26 1.79
CA ARG A 99 -3.71 -12.66 2.21
C ARG A 99 -3.44 -12.89 3.70
N GLN A 100 -2.37 -12.28 4.24
CA GLN A 100 -2.04 -12.39 5.66
C GLN A 100 -3.11 -11.75 6.54
N LEU A 101 -3.65 -10.59 6.15
CA LEU A 101 -4.74 -9.93 6.85
C LEU A 101 -6.02 -10.78 6.80
N GLN A 102 -6.39 -11.31 5.63
CA GLN A 102 -7.56 -12.18 5.49
C GLN A 102 -7.50 -13.43 6.36
N SER A 103 -6.31 -13.99 6.59
CA SER A 103 -6.13 -15.18 7.41
C SER A 103 -6.03 -14.88 8.91
N GLY A 104 -5.65 -13.65 9.29
CA GLY A 104 -5.36 -13.28 10.69
C GLY A 104 -6.36 -12.31 11.31
N ASP A 105 -6.89 -11.37 10.52
CA ASP A 105 -7.78 -10.32 10.99
C ASP A 105 -8.68 -9.84 9.84
N SER A 106 -9.87 -10.43 9.75
CA SER A 106 -10.82 -10.14 8.66
C SER A 106 -11.35 -8.70 8.69
N GLU A 107 -11.45 -8.07 9.85
CA GLU A 107 -11.93 -6.70 9.98
C GLU A 107 -10.88 -5.71 9.41
N LEU A 108 -9.63 -5.88 9.77
CA LEU A 108 -8.53 -5.12 9.15
C LEU A 108 -8.40 -5.43 7.65
N ALA A 109 -8.62 -6.69 7.25
CA ALA A 109 -8.58 -7.04 5.84
C ALA A 109 -9.63 -6.27 5.02
N GLU A 110 -10.84 -6.08 5.52
CA GLU A 110 -11.88 -5.32 4.81
C GLU A 110 -11.55 -3.83 4.64
N GLN A 111 -10.79 -3.26 5.56
CA GLN A 111 -10.36 -1.88 5.50
C GLN A 111 -9.07 -1.67 4.70
N PHE A 112 -8.39 -2.73 4.28
CA PHE A 112 -7.18 -2.68 3.46
C PHE A 112 -7.53 -2.68 1.97
N GLN A 113 -6.96 -1.74 1.20
CA GLN A 113 -7.16 -1.63 -0.24
C GLN A 113 -5.81 -1.49 -0.96
N GLY A 114 -5.53 -2.40 -1.89
CA GLY A 114 -4.39 -2.29 -2.81
C GLY A 114 -4.86 -1.71 -4.15
N ILE A 115 -4.15 -0.69 -4.65
CA ILE A 115 -4.50 -0.01 -5.89
C ILE A 115 -3.26 0.12 -6.77
N LEU A 116 -3.37 -0.33 -8.04
CA LEU A 116 -2.42 0.00 -9.09
C LEU A 116 -2.98 1.16 -9.92
N VAL A 117 -2.33 2.32 -9.88
CA VAL A 117 -2.63 3.43 -10.78
C VAL A 117 -1.68 3.34 -11.98
N SER A 118 -2.22 3.04 -13.16
CA SER A 118 -1.42 2.95 -14.36
C SER A 118 -1.05 4.34 -14.90
N VAL A 119 0.24 4.61 -14.98
CA VAL A 119 0.83 5.75 -15.68
C VAL A 119 1.26 5.39 -17.11
N GLY A 120 1.07 4.13 -17.52
CA GLY A 120 1.31 3.60 -18.87
C GLY A 120 0.05 3.58 -19.77
N ARG A 121 -0.87 4.51 -19.56
CA ARG A 121 -2.23 4.58 -20.13
C ARG A 121 -2.37 4.25 -21.63
N ASP A 122 -1.37 4.57 -22.44
CA ASP A 122 -1.46 4.36 -23.90
C ASP A 122 -1.34 2.87 -24.28
N ARG A 123 -0.87 2.03 -23.38
CA ARG A 123 -0.68 0.59 -23.56
C ARG A 123 -1.57 -0.26 -22.64
N ASP A 124 -1.98 0.31 -21.50
CA ASP A 124 -2.75 -0.41 -20.51
C ASP A 124 -4.25 -0.16 -20.70
N SER A 125 -4.95 -1.14 -21.31
CA SER A 125 -6.40 -1.12 -21.37
C SER A 125 -7.00 -1.42 -19.99
N LEU A 126 -8.25 -1.02 -19.73
CA LEU A 126 -8.96 -1.36 -18.49
C LEU A 126 -8.98 -2.87 -18.24
N ALA A 127 -9.18 -3.67 -19.31
CA ALA A 127 -9.22 -5.13 -19.23
C ALA A 127 -7.86 -5.72 -18.80
N THR A 128 -6.76 -5.27 -19.43
CA THR A 128 -5.40 -5.75 -19.05
C THR A 128 -5.01 -5.30 -17.66
N LEU A 129 -5.37 -4.09 -17.28
CA LEU A 129 -5.11 -3.53 -15.97
C LEU A 129 -5.89 -4.28 -14.87
N GLY A 130 -7.15 -4.63 -15.14
CA GLY A 130 -7.97 -5.44 -14.25
C GLY A 130 -7.40 -6.84 -14.07
N ALA A 131 -7.09 -7.53 -15.17
CA ALA A 131 -6.49 -8.85 -15.12
C ALA A 131 -5.15 -8.84 -14.35
N TYR A 132 -4.34 -7.79 -14.51
CA TYR A 132 -3.07 -7.64 -13.81
C TYR A 132 -3.28 -7.38 -12.31
N ALA A 133 -4.08 -6.41 -11.92
CA ALA A 133 -4.29 -6.06 -10.52
C ALA A 133 -4.93 -7.22 -9.73
N THR A 134 -5.95 -7.86 -10.30
CA THR A 134 -6.67 -8.96 -9.64
C THR A 134 -5.88 -10.25 -9.56
N ALA A 135 -4.81 -10.41 -10.36
CA ALA A 135 -3.90 -11.55 -10.23
C ALA A 135 -3.16 -11.58 -8.88
N PHE A 136 -2.96 -10.45 -8.22
CA PHE A 136 -2.31 -10.36 -6.91
C PHE A 136 -3.29 -10.49 -5.75
N SER A 137 -4.48 -9.93 -5.90
CA SER A 137 -5.63 -10.13 -5.03
C SER A 137 -6.92 -9.78 -5.80
N PRO A 138 -8.00 -10.58 -5.68
CA PRO A 138 -9.29 -10.28 -6.32
C PRO A 138 -9.93 -8.98 -5.81
N ARG A 139 -9.42 -8.41 -4.72
CA ARG A 139 -9.88 -7.17 -4.10
C ARG A 139 -9.10 -5.93 -4.57
N PHE A 140 -8.04 -6.12 -5.35
CA PHE A 140 -7.22 -5.02 -5.82
C PHE A 140 -7.85 -4.33 -7.02
N LEU A 141 -7.62 -3.02 -7.09
CA LEU A 141 -8.10 -2.19 -8.18
C LEU A 141 -6.96 -1.81 -9.11
N GLY A 142 -7.23 -1.87 -10.39
CA GLY A 142 -6.44 -1.22 -11.41
C GLY A 142 -7.15 0.06 -11.84
N VAL A 143 -6.46 1.19 -11.83
CA VAL A 143 -7.02 2.52 -12.09
C VAL A 143 -6.18 3.23 -13.14
N THR A 144 -6.82 3.93 -14.06
CA THR A 144 -6.14 4.79 -15.04
C THR A 144 -7.10 5.89 -15.51
N GLY A 145 -6.60 6.84 -16.31
CA GLY A 145 -7.43 7.92 -16.83
C GLY A 145 -6.66 8.90 -17.70
N PRO A 146 -7.23 10.07 -17.97
CA PRO A 146 -6.59 11.14 -18.70
C PRO A 146 -5.23 11.52 -18.07
N ARG A 147 -4.30 11.98 -18.93
CA ARG A 147 -2.96 12.35 -18.45
C ARG A 147 -3.01 13.48 -17.44
N GLU A 148 -3.91 14.42 -17.65
CA GLU A 148 -4.09 15.59 -16.81
C GLU A 148 -4.43 15.18 -15.38
N ASP A 149 -5.43 14.31 -15.21
CA ASP A 149 -5.87 13.81 -13.90
C ASP A 149 -4.79 12.93 -13.23
N LEU A 150 -4.07 12.12 -14.02
CA LEU A 150 -2.93 11.34 -13.51
C LEU A 150 -1.81 12.26 -13.01
N VAL A 151 -1.49 13.32 -13.72
CA VAL A 151 -0.48 14.32 -13.31
C VAL A 151 -0.96 15.06 -12.06
N GLU A 152 -2.23 15.42 -11.99
CA GLU A 152 -2.80 16.08 -10.83
C GLU A 152 -2.69 15.20 -9.58
N LEU A 153 -3.18 13.96 -9.63
CA LEU A 153 -3.09 13.03 -8.52
C LEU A 153 -1.63 12.75 -8.10
N THR A 154 -0.76 12.43 -9.08
CA THR A 154 0.63 12.08 -8.77
C THR A 154 1.42 13.23 -8.16
N THR A 155 1.17 14.48 -8.61
CA THR A 155 1.79 15.68 -8.04
C THR A 155 1.41 15.87 -6.57
N GLN A 156 0.15 15.65 -6.23
CA GLN A 156 -0.37 15.79 -4.87
C GLN A 156 0.23 14.78 -3.89
N VAL A 157 0.57 13.58 -4.36
CA VAL A 157 1.15 12.51 -3.54
C VAL A 157 2.67 12.35 -3.73
N ASN A 158 3.33 13.33 -4.35
CA ASN A 158 4.79 13.36 -4.59
C ASN A 158 5.30 12.15 -5.38
N VAL A 159 4.57 11.74 -6.39
CA VAL A 159 4.99 10.72 -7.35
C VAL A 159 5.36 11.42 -8.66
N ALA A 160 6.58 11.17 -9.14
CA ALA A 160 7.00 11.60 -10.46
C ALA A 160 6.89 10.43 -11.45
N PHE A 161 6.51 10.71 -12.68
CA PHE A 161 6.59 9.77 -13.79
C PHE A 161 6.91 10.48 -15.10
N ALA A 162 7.64 9.82 -15.98
CA ALA A 162 7.97 10.34 -17.29
C ALA A 162 8.06 9.20 -18.32
N LYS A 163 7.61 9.46 -19.57
CA LYS A 163 7.93 8.60 -20.70
C LYS A 163 9.37 8.81 -21.09
N VAL A 164 10.15 7.74 -21.13
CA VAL A 164 11.54 7.75 -21.57
C VAL A 164 11.64 6.89 -22.82
N PRO A 165 12.13 7.42 -23.98
CA PRO A 165 12.36 6.61 -25.15
C PRO A 165 13.27 5.42 -24.84
N LEU A 166 12.87 4.22 -25.27
CA LEU A 166 13.64 3.01 -24.95
C LEU A 166 15.04 3.05 -25.61
N ALA A 167 15.16 3.70 -26.75
CA ALA A 167 16.44 3.99 -27.39
C ALA A 167 17.37 4.78 -26.47
N GLU A 168 16.87 5.78 -25.75
CA GLU A 168 17.63 6.60 -24.79
C GLU A 168 17.98 5.82 -23.52
N ALA A 169 17.06 5.02 -23.02
CA ALA A 169 17.28 4.14 -21.87
C ALA A 169 18.26 2.99 -22.17
N LEU A 170 18.33 2.51 -23.42
CA LEU A 170 19.23 1.44 -23.87
C LEU A 170 20.55 1.96 -24.45
N THR A 171 20.66 3.24 -24.84
CA THR A 171 21.91 3.82 -25.36
C THR A 171 23.05 3.73 -24.33
N GLN A 172 22.70 3.60 -23.07
CA GLN A 172 23.65 3.24 -22.02
C GLN A 172 24.05 1.75 -22.02
N ARG A 173 23.43 0.88 -22.83
CA ARG A 173 23.65 -0.58 -22.82
C ARG A 173 23.88 -1.27 -24.16
N THR A 174 23.48 -0.73 -25.34
CA THR A 174 23.62 -1.43 -26.63
C THR A 174 23.58 -0.51 -27.84
N GLN A 175 24.34 -0.89 -28.91
CA GLN A 175 24.58 -0.09 -30.13
C GLN A 175 23.54 -0.28 -31.25
N ASN A 176 22.38 -0.89 -31.04
CA ASN A 176 21.38 -1.17 -32.08
C ASN A 176 20.03 -0.50 -31.76
N THR A 177 19.82 0.70 -32.29
CA THR A 177 18.73 1.61 -31.88
C THR A 177 17.61 1.77 -32.90
N GLU A 178 17.75 1.31 -34.17
CA GLU A 178 16.74 1.59 -35.21
C GLU A 178 15.40 0.88 -35.02
N ALA A 179 15.36 -0.33 -34.43
CA ALA A 179 14.14 -1.08 -34.19
C ALA A 179 13.31 -0.58 -32.97
N LEU A 180 13.81 0.42 -32.24
CA LEU A 180 13.25 0.89 -30.95
C LEU A 180 12.80 2.36 -31.00
N ALA A 181 12.75 2.96 -32.19
CA ALA A 181 12.46 4.39 -32.34
C ALA A 181 11.12 4.83 -31.72
N ASP A 182 10.09 3.96 -31.74
CA ASP A 182 8.78 4.21 -31.15
C ASP A 182 8.56 3.51 -29.78
N ALA A 183 9.55 2.75 -29.31
CA ALA A 183 9.44 2.05 -28.03
C ALA A 183 9.82 3.00 -26.89
N TYR A 184 9.04 3.00 -25.83
CA TYR A 184 9.32 3.78 -24.62
C TYR A 184 9.16 2.93 -23.37
N THR A 185 9.84 3.30 -22.32
CA THR A 185 9.54 2.88 -20.93
C THR A 185 8.94 4.05 -20.15
N VAL A 186 8.37 3.77 -19.01
CA VAL A 186 7.91 4.81 -18.09
C VAL A 186 8.82 4.75 -16.87
N ASP A 187 9.57 5.81 -16.66
CA ASP A 187 10.28 6.02 -15.39
C ASP A 187 9.29 6.59 -14.37
N HIS A 188 9.25 6.02 -13.19
CA HIS A 188 8.34 6.45 -12.13
C HIS A 188 8.92 6.21 -10.75
N THR A 189 8.45 6.99 -9.78
CA THR A 189 8.79 6.79 -8.38
C THR A 189 8.27 5.45 -7.90
N GLY A 190 9.16 4.57 -7.43
CA GLY A 190 8.82 3.21 -6.98
C GLY A 190 8.23 3.13 -5.57
N ASN A 191 7.70 4.21 -5.01
CA ASN A 191 7.12 4.22 -3.67
C ASN A 191 5.68 3.70 -3.68
N ILE A 192 5.27 3.01 -2.60
CA ILE A 192 3.86 2.79 -2.29
C ILE A 192 3.36 3.99 -1.50
N VAL A 193 2.33 4.67 -1.98
CA VAL A 193 1.66 5.79 -1.33
C VAL A 193 0.61 5.27 -0.37
N ILE A 194 0.53 5.84 0.83
CA ILE A 194 -0.47 5.51 1.85
C ILE A 194 -1.50 6.63 1.90
N ILE A 195 -2.77 6.28 1.69
CA ILE A 195 -3.91 7.19 1.84
C ILE A 195 -4.80 6.66 2.97
N ASN A 196 -5.17 7.52 3.90
CA ASN A 196 -5.96 7.16 5.07
C ASN A 196 -7.48 7.12 4.76
N PRO A 197 -8.32 6.58 5.66
CA PRO A 197 -9.77 6.48 5.47
C PRO A 197 -10.53 7.81 5.33
N ARG A 198 -9.88 8.95 5.49
CA ARG A 198 -10.45 10.27 5.18
C ARG A 198 -10.12 10.75 3.77
N GLY A 199 -9.47 9.91 2.96
CA GLY A 199 -9.00 10.27 1.62
C GLY A 199 -7.79 11.21 1.62
N HIS A 200 -6.99 11.25 2.71
CA HIS A 200 -5.83 12.14 2.79
C HIS A 200 -4.53 11.37 2.53
N TYR A 201 -3.60 11.98 1.83
CA TYR A 201 -2.23 11.48 1.70
C TYR A 201 -1.55 11.44 3.06
N HIS A 202 -1.28 10.23 3.54
CA HIS A 202 -0.81 9.97 4.90
C HIS A 202 0.68 9.71 4.99
N GLY A 203 1.28 9.18 3.92
CA GLY A 203 2.69 8.84 3.87
C GLY A 203 3.05 7.96 2.68
N PHE A 204 4.25 7.40 2.70
CA PHE A 204 4.73 6.51 1.66
C PHE A 204 5.76 5.51 2.17
N ILE A 205 5.95 4.44 1.41
CA ILE A 205 6.92 3.37 1.68
C ILE A 205 7.89 3.31 0.52
N LYS A 206 9.19 3.40 0.80
CA LYS A 206 10.26 3.29 -0.19
C LYS A 206 10.59 1.84 -0.52
N LEU A 207 11.18 1.64 -1.68
CA LEU A 207 11.83 0.38 -2.03
C LEU A 207 13.04 0.08 -1.11
N PRO A 208 13.36 -1.19 -0.85
CA PRO A 208 12.60 -2.39 -1.24
C PRO A 208 11.35 -2.58 -0.37
N HIS A 209 10.26 -3.06 -0.97
CA HIS A 209 9.03 -3.34 -0.24
C HIS A 209 9.10 -4.69 0.46
N ASP A 210 8.69 -4.72 1.74
CA ASP A 210 8.63 -5.91 2.57
C ASP A 210 7.23 -6.10 3.16
N ALA A 211 6.66 -7.31 2.99
CA ALA A 211 5.28 -7.59 3.38
C ALA A 211 5.05 -7.47 4.89
N GLU A 212 6.00 -7.91 5.71
CA GLU A 212 5.88 -7.80 7.16
C GLU A 212 5.91 -6.34 7.63
N THR A 213 6.82 -5.55 7.06
CA THR A 213 6.90 -4.11 7.34
C THR A 213 5.61 -3.39 6.96
N ILE A 214 5.05 -3.69 5.78
CA ILE A 214 3.78 -3.07 5.34
C ILE A 214 2.63 -3.50 6.23
N ARG A 215 2.52 -4.78 6.55
CA ARG A 215 1.49 -5.32 7.43
C ARG A 215 1.51 -4.68 8.82
N LEU A 216 2.67 -4.64 9.47
CA LEU A 216 2.84 -4.03 10.79
C LEU A 216 2.59 -2.51 10.75
N THR A 217 3.04 -1.83 9.70
CA THR A 217 2.74 -0.41 9.48
C THR A 217 1.24 -0.19 9.41
N TYR A 218 0.54 -0.96 8.56
CA TYR A 218 -0.90 -0.85 8.42
C TYR A 218 -1.64 -1.10 9.74
N GLN A 219 -1.30 -2.19 10.44
CA GLN A 219 -1.89 -2.51 11.74
C GLN A 219 -1.66 -1.42 12.78
N THR A 220 -0.46 -0.82 12.78
CA THR A 220 -0.12 0.30 13.67
C THR A 220 -0.96 1.55 13.33
N LEU A 221 -1.06 1.89 12.05
CA LEU A 221 -1.83 3.06 11.60
C LEU A 221 -3.34 2.89 11.86
N ALA A 222 -3.88 1.70 11.58
CA ALA A 222 -5.29 1.40 11.81
C ALA A 222 -5.67 1.45 13.31
N ALA A 223 -4.77 1.00 14.18
CA ALA A 223 -4.99 1.04 15.64
C ALA A 223 -4.92 2.47 16.24
N GLN A 224 -4.36 3.44 15.51
CA GLN A 224 -4.18 4.83 15.96
C GLN A 224 -5.15 5.81 15.31
N PHE A 225 -5.96 5.35 14.35
CA PHE A 225 -6.85 6.20 13.54
C PHE A 225 -8.25 6.32 14.14
#